data_cc5353f9b999195eccd3ced148cbe377
#
_entry.id   cc5353f9b999195eccd3ced148cbe377
#
_cell.length_a   1.000
_cell.length_b   1.000
_cell.length_c   1.000
_cell.angle_alpha   90.00
_cell.angle_beta   90.00
_cell.angle_gamma   90.00
#
_symmetry.space_group_name_H-M   'P 1'
#
loop_
_entity.id
_entity.type
_entity.pdbx_description
1 polymer ?
#
loop_
_entity_poly.entity_id
_entity_poly.type
_entity_poly.pdbx_seq_one_letter_code
_entity_poly.pdbx_strand_id
1 'polypeptide(L)'
;MLVAVGLFFGFVAYGVFHDHKSLPTSFTDALVIYPKPPAQVFGKQRLYVMMLGIDYNYDDKGMPFSKDARSDTIMIAGLDFPTKSMKLVSVLRDTDAIVGGRETKINEAYSLGGVKLADSIIGDFLGMPTNAKGRHFDRYVVVNVNGVKEVVNAIGGIDVDVTENMDYDDHWAHLSIHFKKDRRYHMNGEQAQGYMRFRYDECSDPCRTKRQQQIIHIVMQKLKNDKLNDLLHIGQLIGVINRNVVTNMNDTEKKSLGWAFRDANLADLGHADTVGYVDVKETSWAGELLVPDQAQKARLVADLLGPYGNVVPAPASALQSVKPATVHLVVQNGSGVRGLATAVSTKLERLGYVVDSIANADSFRYDTTQIRPATRVPYVGERVRADLGVAGAAIAPATDSTPGPTSVVTVIVGRDYATAAAVPAPTSSVAPTH
;
A
#
# COMPACT_ATOMS: atom_id res chain seq x y z
N MET A 1 1.18 -14.93 4.81
CA MET A 1 0.76 -13.52 4.90
C MET A 1 1.84 -12.57 4.41
N LEU A 2 3.04 -12.59 4.95
CA LEU A 2 4.14 -11.69 4.55
C LEU A 2 4.85 -12.06 3.24
N VAL A 3 4.61 -13.22 2.65
CA VAL A 3 5.14 -13.60 1.32
C VAL A 3 4.75 -12.59 0.26
N ALA A 4 3.48 -12.17 0.23
CA ALA A 4 3.00 -11.16 -0.70
C ALA A 4 3.70 -9.81 -0.49
N VAL A 5 3.95 -9.42 0.75
CA VAL A 5 4.67 -8.18 1.09
C VAL A 5 6.14 -8.25 0.70
N GLY A 6 6.81 -9.34 1.05
CA GLY A 6 8.22 -9.55 0.73
C GLY A 6 8.48 -9.61 -0.77
N LEU A 7 7.65 -10.32 -1.52
CA LEU A 7 7.72 -10.37 -2.98
C LEU A 7 7.34 -9.03 -3.63
N PHE A 8 6.38 -8.28 -3.05
CA PHE A 8 6.06 -6.94 -3.50
C PHE A 8 7.24 -5.99 -3.32
N PHE A 9 7.88 -5.97 -2.15
CA PHE A 9 9.05 -5.13 -1.93
C PHE A 9 10.29 -5.60 -2.69
N GLY A 10 10.49 -6.89 -2.87
CA GLY A 10 11.51 -7.44 -3.75
C GLY A 10 11.29 -7.02 -5.21
N PHE A 11 10.05 -7.04 -5.67
CA PHE A 11 9.63 -6.60 -6.99
C PHE A 11 9.79 -5.07 -7.17
N VAL A 12 9.47 -4.30 -6.13
CA VAL A 12 9.62 -2.85 -6.10
C VAL A 12 11.11 -2.46 -6.06
N ALA A 13 11.91 -3.13 -5.23
CA ALA A 13 13.37 -2.95 -5.19
C ALA A 13 14.04 -3.32 -6.53
N TYR A 14 13.55 -4.36 -7.19
CA TYR A 14 14.02 -4.75 -8.51
C TYR A 14 13.86 -3.67 -9.57
N GLY A 15 12.72 -2.97 -9.61
CA GLY A 15 12.52 -1.85 -10.54
C GLY A 15 13.58 -0.75 -10.42
N VAL A 16 14.23 -0.63 -9.24
CA VAL A 16 15.31 0.35 -9.00
C VAL A 16 16.65 -0.12 -9.56
N PHE A 17 16.94 -1.43 -9.51
CA PHE A 17 18.28 -1.94 -9.84
C PHE A 17 18.44 -2.40 -11.29
N HIS A 18 17.36 -2.61 -12.04
CA HIS A 18 17.42 -3.18 -13.39
C HIS A 18 17.97 -2.22 -14.45
N ASP A 19 17.86 -0.91 -14.29
CA ASP A 19 18.25 0.07 -15.31
C ASP A 19 19.74 0.47 -15.27
N HIS A 20 20.55 -0.08 -14.40
CA HIS A 20 22.01 0.20 -14.37
C HIS A 20 22.81 -0.53 -15.44
N LYS A 21 22.27 -0.72 -16.64
CA LYS A 21 22.99 -1.42 -17.72
C LYS A 21 24.07 -0.61 -18.46
N SER A 22 24.21 0.68 -18.18
CA SER A 22 25.35 1.47 -18.69
C SER A 22 25.63 2.64 -17.74
N LEU A 23 26.90 2.89 -17.46
CA LEU A 23 27.33 4.14 -16.87
C LEU A 23 26.82 5.29 -17.76
N PRO A 24 26.26 6.36 -17.21
CA PRO A 24 25.75 7.48 -17.99
C PRO A 24 26.89 8.08 -18.80
N THR A 25 26.73 8.12 -20.12
CA THR A 25 27.70 8.66 -21.05
C THR A 25 27.61 10.17 -21.19
N SER A 26 26.57 10.79 -20.62
CA SER A 26 26.39 12.24 -20.61
C SER A 26 25.75 12.74 -19.30
N PHE A 27 25.97 14.02 -18.99
CA PHE A 27 25.40 14.68 -17.79
C PHE A 27 23.86 14.73 -17.81
N THR A 28 23.24 14.65 -18.97
CA THR A 28 21.79 14.59 -19.16
C THR A 28 21.22 13.23 -18.80
N ASP A 29 21.96 12.14 -18.97
CA ASP A 29 21.57 10.79 -18.58
C ASP A 29 21.63 10.62 -17.05
N ALA A 30 22.54 11.33 -16.37
CA ALA A 30 22.64 11.33 -14.91
C ALA A 30 21.41 11.97 -14.23
N LEU A 31 20.75 12.94 -14.87
CA LEU A 31 19.51 13.58 -14.39
C LEU A 31 18.27 12.67 -14.51
N VAL A 32 18.33 11.62 -15.33
CA VAL A 32 17.23 10.65 -15.56
C VAL A 32 17.24 9.50 -14.54
N ILE A 33 18.30 9.37 -13.73
CA ILE A 33 18.53 8.22 -12.84
C ILE A 33 17.59 8.24 -11.61
N TYR A 34 17.06 9.38 -11.20
CA TYR A 34 16.16 9.45 -10.06
C TYR A 34 14.70 9.29 -10.49
N PRO A 35 14.00 8.23 -10.05
CA PRO A 35 12.59 8.06 -10.36
C PRO A 35 11.80 9.25 -9.80
N LYS A 36 10.75 9.66 -10.53
CA LYS A 36 9.83 10.69 -10.02
C LYS A 36 9.23 10.25 -8.68
N PRO A 37 9.03 11.18 -7.73
CA PRO A 37 8.41 10.86 -6.46
C PRO A 37 7.04 10.20 -6.64
N PRO A 38 6.65 9.23 -5.77
CA PRO A 38 5.38 8.52 -5.92
C PRO A 38 4.16 9.44 -5.99
N ALA A 39 4.15 10.51 -5.21
CA ALA A 39 3.05 11.48 -5.23
C ALA A 39 2.83 12.09 -6.63
N GLN A 40 3.90 12.32 -7.41
CA GLN A 40 3.80 12.81 -8.79
C GLN A 40 3.37 11.72 -9.75
N VAL A 41 3.89 10.48 -9.56
CA VAL A 41 3.58 9.34 -10.45
C VAL A 41 2.14 8.90 -10.31
N PHE A 42 1.63 8.85 -9.08
CA PHE A 42 0.26 8.40 -8.79
C PHE A 42 -0.76 9.55 -8.73
N GLY A 43 -0.33 10.80 -8.70
CA GLY A 43 -1.19 11.98 -8.58
C GLY A 43 -1.90 12.07 -7.22
N LYS A 44 -1.35 11.44 -6.17
CA LYS A 44 -1.94 11.38 -4.82
C LYS A 44 -0.87 11.16 -3.76
N GLN A 45 -1.20 11.49 -2.51
CA GLN A 45 -0.27 11.36 -1.38
C GLN A 45 -0.27 9.97 -0.72
N ARG A 46 -1.32 9.19 -0.94
CA ARG A 46 -1.47 7.84 -0.39
C ARG A 46 -1.97 6.87 -1.45
N LEU A 47 -1.45 5.66 -1.42
CA LEU A 47 -1.80 4.59 -2.34
C LEU A 47 -2.34 3.39 -1.56
N TYR A 48 -3.47 2.85 -1.98
CA TYR A 48 -4.02 1.63 -1.42
C TYR A 48 -3.79 0.47 -2.40
N VAL A 49 -3.13 -0.56 -1.89
CA VAL A 49 -2.75 -1.74 -2.68
C VAL A 49 -3.38 -2.97 -2.07
N MET A 50 -4.24 -3.65 -2.83
CA MET A 50 -4.73 -4.97 -2.47
C MET A 50 -3.67 -6.02 -2.80
N MET A 51 -3.30 -6.82 -1.81
CA MET A 51 -2.32 -7.89 -1.96
C MET A 51 -2.96 -9.23 -1.65
N LEU A 52 -2.91 -10.13 -2.62
CA LEU A 52 -3.49 -11.47 -2.52
C LEU A 52 -2.39 -12.51 -2.67
N GLY A 53 -2.34 -13.44 -1.74
CA GLY A 53 -1.55 -14.66 -1.86
C GLY A 53 -2.45 -15.79 -2.32
N ILE A 54 -2.13 -16.38 -3.48
CA ILE A 54 -2.87 -17.51 -4.03
C ILE A 54 -1.99 -18.77 -4.03
N ASP A 55 -2.61 -19.93 -3.85
CA ASP A 55 -1.96 -21.22 -4.08
C ASP A 55 -2.45 -21.80 -5.41
N TYR A 56 -1.69 -22.73 -5.98
CA TYR A 56 -2.16 -23.50 -7.11
C TYR A 56 -3.11 -24.61 -6.65
N ASN A 57 -4.12 -24.87 -7.45
CA ASN A 57 -4.77 -26.17 -7.47
C ASN A 57 -3.91 -27.12 -8.31
N TYR A 58 -4.03 -28.42 -8.06
CA TYR A 58 -3.33 -29.46 -8.81
C TYR A 58 -4.38 -30.31 -9.54
N ASP A 59 -4.13 -30.57 -10.81
CA ASP A 59 -4.98 -31.49 -11.57
C ASP A 59 -4.71 -32.95 -11.19
N ASP A 60 -5.47 -33.87 -11.76
CA ASP A 60 -5.33 -35.32 -11.52
C ASP A 60 -3.95 -35.90 -11.91
N LYS A 61 -3.13 -35.12 -12.64
CA LYS A 61 -1.76 -35.45 -13.03
C LYS A 61 -0.73 -34.76 -12.16
N GLY A 62 -1.16 -34.05 -11.11
CA GLY A 62 -0.29 -33.27 -10.23
C GLY A 62 0.26 -31.99 -10.90
N MET A 63 -0.31 -31.52 -12.01
CA MET A 63 0.12 -30.28 -12.67
C MET A 63 -0.56 -29.08 -12.02
N PRO A 64 0.21 -28.06 -11.60
CA PRO A 64 -0.37 -26.87 -10.96
C PRO A 64 -1.15 -26.00 -11.95
N PHE A 65 -2.33 -25.52 -11.53
CA PHE A 65 -3.10 -24.54 -12.29
C PHE A 65 -3.69 -23.47 -11.36
N SER A 66 -3.81 -22.25 -11.86
CA SER A 66 -4.30 -21.09 -11.11
C SER A 66 -5.81 -20.85 -11.25
N LYS A 67 -6.48 -21.60 -12.13
CA LYS A 67 -7.92 -21.48 -12.30
C LYS A 67 -8.61 -21.94 -11.01
N ASP A 68 -9.55 -21.11 -10.54
CA ASP A 68 -10.31 -21.36 -9.31
C ASP A 68 -9.45 -21.35 -8.02
N ALA A 69 -8.21 -20.82 -8.09
CA ALA A 69 -7.36 -20.65 -6.93
C ALA A 69 -7.99 -19.68 -5.92
N ARG A 70 -7.99 -20.05 -4.64
CA ARG A 70 -8.47 -19.18 -3.56
C ARG A 70 -7.37 -18.25 -3.07
N SER A 71 -7.76 -17.07 -2.61
CA SER A 71 -6.81 -16.16 -1.95
C SER A 71 -6.65 -16.51 -0.48
N ASP A 72 -5.70 -17.39 -0.18
CA ASP A 72 -5.42 -17.79 1.21
C ASP A 72 -4.75 -16.69 2.04
N THR A 73 -4.30 -15.64 1.40
CA THR A 73 -3.80 -14.43 2.03
C THR A 73 -4.51 -13.23 1.42
N ILE A 74 -5.08 -12.39 2.28
CA ILE A 74 -5.73 -11.15 1.90
C ILE A 74 -5.13 -10.05 2.78
N MET A 75 -4.51 -9.06 2.15
CA MET A 75 -3.86 -7.96 2.85
C MET A 75 -4.02 -6.66 2.08
N ILE A 76 -4.22 -5.57 2.79
CA ILE A 76 -4.30 -4.23 2.22
C ILE A 76 -3.15 -3.40 2.76
N ALA A 77 -2.39 -2.80 1.86
CA ALA A 77 -1.35 -1.84 2.18
C ALA A 77 -1.81 -0.41 1.90
N GLY A 78 -1.72 0.44 2.90
CA GLY A 78 -1.82 1.89 2.76
C GLY A 78 -0.42 2.50 2.78
N LEU A 79 0.05 3.00 1.63
CA LEU A 79 1.36 3.63 1.48
C LEU A 79 1.20 5.14 1.59
N ASP A 80 1.79 5.74 2.60
CA ASP A 80 1.80 7.20 2.81
C ASP A 80 3.12 7.78 2.30
N PHE A 81 3.06 8.58 1.25
CA PHE A 81 4.26 9.09 0.57
C PHE A 81 4.95 10.22 1.34
N PRO A 82 4.23 11.17 1.95
CA PRO A 82 4.84 12.22 2.75
C PRO A 82 5.66 11.71 3.93
N THR A 83 5.11 10.76 4.67
CA THR A 83 5.76 10.19 5.86
C THR A 83 6.66 9.00 5.53
N LYS A 84 6.60 8.49 4.29
CA LYS A 84 7.25 7.24 3.85
C LYS A 84 6.89 6.06 4.77
N SER A 85 5.68 6.08 5.31
CA SER A 85 5.17 5.03 6.18
C SER A 85 4.22 4.11 5.43
N MET A 86 4.07 2.89 5.96
CA MET A 86 3.13 1.90 5.45
C MET A 86 2.31 1.33 6.59
N LYS A 87 1.01 1.20 6.36
CA LYS A 87 0.08 0.47 7.21
C LYS A 87 -0.40 -0.76 6.48
N LEU A 88 -0.51 -1.87 7.20
CA LEU A 88 -0.99 -3.14 6.66
C LEU A 88 -2.19 -3.62 7.47
N VAL A 89 -3.27 -3.97 6.76
CA VAL A 89 -4.44 -4.63 7.33
C VAL A 89 -4.62 -5.98 6.66
N SER A 90 -4.71 -7.02 7.47
CA SER A 90 -4.96 -8.39 7.03
C SER A 90 -6.41 -8.78 7.29
N VAL A 91 -7.00 -9.49 6.33
CA VAL A 91 -8.33 -10.11 6.45
C VAL A 91 -8.16 -11.62 6.45
N LEU A 92 -8.78 -12.30 7.41
CA LEU A 92 -8.73 -13.76 7.48
C LEU A 92 -9.50 -14.35 6.29
N ARG A 93 -8.95 -15.40 5.68
CA ARG A 93 -9.51 -16.03 4.46
C ARG A 93 -10.91 -16.61 4.65
N ASP A 94 -11.20 -17.08 5.88
CA ASP A 94 -12.47 -17.73 6.24
C ASP A 94 -13.51 -16.71 6.78
N THR A 95 -13.24 -15.39 6.64
CA THR A 95 -14.16 -14.33 7.04
C THR A 95 -15.48 -14.43 6.29
N ASP A 96 -16.59 -14.30 7.02
CA ASP A 96 -17.95 -14.29 6.47
C ASP A 96 -18.17 -13.11 5.53
N ALA A 97 -18.63 -13.40 4.32
CA ALA A 97 -18.92 -12.43 3.28
C ALA A 97 -20.00 -12.93 2.31
N ILE A 98 -20.67 -11.99 1.65
CA ILE A 98 -21.58 -12.31 0.54
C ILE A 98 -20.81 -12.27 -0.77
N VAL A 99 -20.57 -13.42 -1.39
CA VAL A 99 -19.83 -13.54 -2.65
C VAL A 99 -20.78 -14.17 -3.71
N GLY A 100 -20.97 -13.46 -4.81
CA GLY A 100 -21.87 -13.94 -5.88
C GLY A 100 -23.33 -14.13 -5.41
N GLY A 101 -23.78 -13.36 -4.41
CA GLY A 101 -25.14 -13.44 -3.85
C GLY A 101 -25.31 -14.57 -2.80
N ARG A 102 -24.26 -15.28 -2.44
CA ARG A 102 -24.27 -16.36 -1.43
C ARG A 102 -23.32 -16.03 -0.28
N GLU A 103 -23.77 -16.31 0.94
CA GLU A 103 -22.93 -16.24 2.14
C GLU A 103 -21.87 -17.33 2.09
N THR A 104 -20.59 -16.94 2.14
CA THR A 104 -19.45 -17.86 2.06
C THR A 104 -18.17 -17.18 2.55
N LYS A 105 -17.03 -17.84 2.40
CA LYS A 105 -15.70 -17.31 2.76
C LYS A 105 -15.27 -16.20 1.81
N ILE A 106 -14.73 -15.10 2.35
CA ILE A 106 -14.29 -13.95 1.56
C ILE A 106 -13.22 -14.31 0.51
N ASN A 107 -12.42 -15.34 0.76
CA ASN A 107 -11.37 -15.79 -0.16
C ASN A 107 -11.90 -16.41 -1.46
N GLU A 108 -13.18 -16.79 -1.50
CA GLU A 108 -13.83 -17.28 -2.74
C GLU A 108 -14.03 -16.17 -3.78
N ALA A 109 -13.99 -14.91 -3.37
CA ALA A 109 -14.15 -13.80 -4.29
C ALA A 109 -13.11 -13.82 -5.43
N TYR A 110 -11.86 -14.19 -5.13
CA TYR A 110 -10.83 -14.28 -6.16
C TYR A 110 -11.05 -15.48 -7.09
N SER A 111 -11.40 -16.66 -6.57
CA SER A 111 -11.64 -17.84 -7.40
C SER A 111 -12.85 -17.71 -8.33
N LEU A 112 -13.90 -17.01 -7.90
CA LEU A 112 -15.13 -16.82 -8.66
C LEU A 112 -15.07 -15.70 -9.70
N GLY A 113 -14.32 -14.62 -9.44
CA GLY A 113 -14.30 -13.45 -10.32
C GLY A 113 -12.96 -12.72 -10.42
N GLY A 114 -11.87 -13.38 -10.01
CA GLY A 114 -10.52 -12.82 -10.08
C GLY A 114 -10.38 -11.54 -9.28
N VAL A 115 -9.41 -10.74 -9.69
CA VAL A 115 -9.08 -9.46 -9.04
C VAL A 115 -10.26 -8.51 -8.96
N LYS A 116 -11.13 -8.49 -9.99
CA LYS A 116 -12.24 -7.53 -10.04
C LYS A 116 -13.28 -7.80 -8.96
N LEU A 117 -13.67 -9.06 -8.78
CA LEU A 117 -14.64 -9.45 -7.75
C LEU A 117 -13.99 -9.33 -6.35
N ALA A 118 -12.73 -9.73 -6.22
CA ALA A 118 -11.99 -9.58 -4.96
C ALA A 118 -11.89 -8.11 -4.54
N ASP A 119 -11.59 -7.16 -5.45
CA ASP A 119 -11.57 -5.72 -5.19
C ASP A 119 -12.91 -5.24 -4.63
N SER A 120 -14.03 -5.62 -5.28
CA SER A 120 -15.38 -5.24 -4.83
C SER A 120 -15.71 -5.82 -3.45
N ILE A 121 -15.59 -7.13 -3.29
CA ILE A 121 -16.01 -7.81 -2.05
C ILE A 121 -15.14 -7.40 -0.85
N ILE A 122 -13.82 -7.35 -1.02
CA ILE A 122 -12.90 -6.97 0.06
C ILE A 122 -13.03 -5.48 0.37
N GLY A 123 -13.18 -4.64 -0.66
CA GLY A 123 -13.36 -3.21 -0.47
C GLY A 123 -14.68 -2.86 0.23
N ASP A 124 -15.78 -3.48 -0.17
CA ASP A 124 -17.09 -3.34 0.48
C ASP A 124 -17.04 -3.85 1.93
N PHE A 125 -16.43 -5.02 2.14
CA PHE A 125 -16.23 -5.60 3.48
C PHE A 125 -15.50 -4.63 4.42
N LEU A 126 -14.44 -3.99 3.95
CA LEU A 126 -13.66 -3.03 4.73
C LEU A 126 -14.32 -1.64 4.78
N GLY A 127 -15.35 -1.38 3.98
CA GLY A 127 -15.94 -0.04 3.85
C GLY A 127 -14.99 0.97 3.21
N MET A 128 -14.12 0.50 2.32
CA MET A 128 -13.20 1.36 1.58
C MET A 128 -13.96 2.20 0.54
N PRO A 129 -13.65 3.50 0.40
CA PRO A 129 -14.27 4.31 -0.63
C PRO A 129 -13.84 3.85 -2.03
N THR A 130 -14.71 4.01 -3.02
CA THR A 130 -14.38 3.76 -4.43
C THR A 130 -13.66 4.95 -5.05
N ASN A 131 -12.67 4.69 -5.87
CA ASN A 131 -11.98 5.71 -6.67
C ASN A 131 -12.78 6.06 -7.96
N ALA A 132 -12.30 7.04 -8.72
CA ALA A 132 -12.95 7.50 -9.96
C ALA A 132 -13.13 6.40 -11.04
N LYS A 133 -12.46 5.26 -10.90
CA LYS A 133 -12.59 4.09 -11.79
C LYS A 133 -13.55 3.03 -11.23
N GLY A 134 -14.29 3.33 -10.15
CA GLY A 134 -15.20 2.42 -9.49
C GLY A 134 -14.52 1.25 -8.78
N ARG A 135 -13.25 1.41 -8.38
CA ARG A 135 -12.47 0.40 -7.64
C ARG A 135 -12.15 0.91 -6.24
N HIS A 136 -12.08 0.01 -5.27
CA HIS A 136 -11.70 0.34 -3.89
C HIS A 136 -10.19 0.51 -3.73
N PHE A 137 -9.41 -0.26 -4.50
CA PHE A 137 -7.95 -0.21 -4.42
C PHE A 137 -7.34 0.39 -5.69
N ASP A 138 -6.27 1.17 -5.52
CA ASP A 138 -5.58 1.84 -6.63
C ASP A 138 -4.80 0.85 -7.48
N ARG A 139 -4.17 -0.09 -6.78
CA ARG A 139 -3.33 -1.13 -7.37
C ARG A 139 -3.60 -2.46 -6.69
N TYR A 140 -3.22 -3.51 -7.38
CA TYR A 140 -3.21 -4.85 -6.80
C TYR A 140 -1.90 -5.57 -7.08
N VAL A 141 -1.60 -6.52 -6.21
CA VAL A 141 -0.50 -7.48 -6.34
C VAL A 141 -1.04 -8.84 -5.99
N VAL A 142 -1.03 -9.76 -6.93
CA VAL A 142 -1.37 -11.16 -6.69
C VAL A 142 -0.09 -11.97 -6.77
N VAL A 143 0.22 -12.66 -5.70
CA VAL A 143 1.44 -13.46 -5.57
C VAL A 143 1.07 -14.92 -5.46
N ASN A 144 1.71 -15.72 -6.28
CA ASN A 144 1.67 -17.16 -6.10
C ASN A 144 2.60 -17.57 -4.96
N VAL A 145 2.05 -18.27 -3.96
CA VAL A 145 2.82 -18.73 -2.79
C VAL A 145 3.95 -19.69 -3.20
N ASN A 146 3.78 -20.45 -4.27
CA ASN A 146 4.84 -21.28 -4.82
C ASN A 146 6.04 -20.48 -5.38
N GLY A 147 5.86 -19.21 -5.68
CA GLY A 147 6.95 -18.31 -6.05
C GLY A 147 8.02 -18.17 -4.98
N VAL A 148 7.68 -18.41 -3.71
CA VAL A 148 8.68 -18.42 -2.63
C VAL A 148 9.72 -19.51 -2.85
N LYS A 149 9.30 -20.70 -3.27
CA LYS A 149 10.18 -21.82 -3.64
C LYS A 149 11.20 -21.37 -4.72
N GLU A 150 10.69 -20.75 -5.77
CA GLU A 150 11.54 -20.26 -6.87
C GLU A 150 12.46 -19.12 -6.41
N VAL A 151 11.97 -18.18 -5.60
CA VAL A 151 12.80 -17.10 -5.03
C VAL A 151 13.92 -17.65 -4.17
N VAL A 152 13.61 -18.58 -3.25
CA VAL A 152 14.61 -19.20 -2.38
C VAL A 152 15.69 -19.92 -3.21
N ASN A 153 15.30 -20.65 -4.24
CA ASN A 153 16.25 -21.30 -5.15
C ASN A 153 17.10 -20.26 -5.92
N ALA A 154 16.48 -19.18 -6.42
CA ALA A 154 17.19 -18.15 -7.17
C ALA A 154 18.22 -17.38 -6.35
N ILE A 155 18.02 -17.26 -5.02
CA ILE A 155 18.98 -16.64 -4.10
C ILE A 155 19.96 -17.65 -3.47
N GLY A 156 19.98 -18.89 -3.98
CA GLY A 156 20.91 -19.93 -3.52
C GLY A 156 20.57 -20.52 -2.15
N GLY A 157 19.30 -20.59 -1.77
CA GLY A 157 18.85 -21.14 -0.48
C GLY A 157 18.85 -20.12 0.66
N ILE A 158 18.34 -20.51 1.81
CA ILE A 158 18.24 -19.70 3.03
C ILE A 158 18.59 -20.50 4.29
N ASP A 159 19.17 -19.85 5.27
CA ASP A 159 19.47 -20.47 6.56
C ASP A 159 18.33 -20.25 7.55
N VAL A 160 17.76 -21.33 8.06
CA VAL A 160 16.60 -21.32 8.95
C VAL A 160 16.92 -22.04 10.25
N ASP A 161 16.70 -21.37 11.38
CA ASP A 161 16.75 -21.98 12.71
C ASP A 161 15.37 -22.61 12.99
N VAL A 162 15.32 -23.94 13.09
CA VAL A 162 14.10 -24.70 13.32
C VAL A 162 13.86 -24.85 14.83
N THR A 163 12.70 -24.40 15.29
CA THR A 163 12.33 -24.33 16.71
C THR A 163 11.52 -25.53 17.21
N GLU A 164 11.12 -26.43 16.34
CA GLU A 164 10.28 -27.60 16.68
C GLU A 164 10.59 -28.80 15.77
N ASN A 165 10.27 -30.01 16.24
CA ASN A 165 10.40 -31.20 15.41
C ASN A 165 9.27 -31.24 14.37
N MET A 166 9.63 -31.50 13.13
CA MET A 166 8.70 -31.67 12.02
C MET A 166 8.96 -32.97 11.31
N ASP A 167 7.98 -33.81 11.25
CA ASP A 167 8.06 -35.13 10.60
C ASP A 167 6.71 -35.43 9.94
N TYR A 168 6.66 -35.24 8.62
CA TYR A 168 5.42 -35.36 7.86
C TYR A 168 5.69 -35.64 6.39
N ASP A 169 5.00 -36.65 5.86
CA ASP A 169 4.99 -36.98 4.44
C ASP A 169 3.57 -36.91 3.89
N ASP A 170 3.41 -36.22 2.77
CA ASP A 170 2.20 -36.20 1.98
C ASP A 170 2.52 -36.59 0.54
N HIS A 171 2.18 -37.82 0.20
CA HIS A 171 2.44 -38.38 -1.13
C HIS A 171 1.61 -37.72 -2.23
N TRP A 172 0.42 -37.19 -1.91
CA TRP A 172 -0.46 -36.52 -2.86
C TRP A 172 0.03 -35.09 -3.19
N ALA A 173 0.49 -34.39 -2.17
CA ALA A 173 1.03 -33.03 -2.33
C ALA A 173 2.53 -33.03 -2.64
N HIS A 174 3.17 -34.20 -2.82
CA HIS A 174 4.62 -34.37 -3.00
C HIS A 174 5.42 -33.60 -1.94
N LEU A 175 4.98 -33.67 -0.69
CA LEU A 175 5.54 -32.91 0.41
C LEU A 175 6.24 -33.88 1.39
N SER A 176 7.52 -33.63 1.65
CA SER A 176 8.32 -34.38 2.63
C SER A 176 9.02 -33.39 3.54
N ILE A 177 8.71 -33.43 4.84
CA ILE A 177 9.16 -32.45 5.82
C ILE A 177 9.79 -33.17 7.00
N HIS A 178 11.12 -33.14 7.10
CA HIS A 178 11.88 -33.81 8.16
C HIS A 178 12.89 -32.86 8.76
N PHE A 179 12.49 -32.09 9.78
CA PHE A 179 13.37 -31.16 10.49
C PHE A 179 13.40 -31.47 11.99
N LYS A 180 14.58 -31.40 12.59
CA LYS A 180 14.77 -31.55 14.02
C LYS A 180 14.88 -30.19 14.70
N LYS A 181 14.25 -30.07 15.87
CA LYS A 181 14.29 -28.91 16.73
C LYS A 181 15.73 -28.51 17.06
N ASP A 182 15.92 -27.21 17.27
CA ASP A 182 17.18 -26.58 17.71
C ASP A 182 18.37 -26.84 16.76
N ARG A 183 18.05 -26.94 15.45
CA ARG A 183 19.06 -27.05 14.39
C ARG A 183 18.87 -25.96 13.34
N ARG A 184 19.99 -25.52 12.79
CA ARG A 184 20.02 -24.64 11.61
C ARG A 184 20.11 -25.50 10.35
N TYR A 185 19.26 -25.21 9.38
CA TYR A 185 19.23 -25.87 8.08
C TYR A 185 19.44 -24.84 6.98
N HIS A 186 20.33 -25.15 6.05
CA HIS A 186 20.35 -24.43 4.76
C HIS A 186 19.28 -25.03 3.86
N MET A 187 18.14 -24.35 3.79
CA MET A 187 16.96 -24.84 3.06
C MET A 187 16.99 -24.37 1.62
N ASN A 188 16.78 -25.29 0.68
CA ASN A 188 16.37 -24.99 -0.69
C ASN A 188 14.89 -24.58 -0.74
N GLY A 189 14.38 -24.22 -1.94
CA GLY A 189 13.00 -23.74 -2.08
C GLY A 189 11.95 -24.79 -1.68
N GLU A 190 12.17 -26.09 -1.94
CA GLU A 190 11.24 -27.15 -1.57
C GLU A 190 11.17 -27.34 -0.06
N GLN A 191 12.32 -27.35 0.58
CA GLN A 191 12.43 -27.44 2.03
C GLN A 191 11.80 -26.22 2.72
N ALA A 192 12.05 -25.02 2.21
CA ALA A 192 11.42 -23.78 2.71
C ALA A 192 9.89 -23.80 2.53
N GLN A 193 9.39 -24.29 1.40
CA GLN A 193 7.97 -24.46 1.15
C GLN A 193 7.35 -25.48 2.11
N GLY A 194 8.00 -26.63 2.32
CA GLY A 194 7.58 -27.63 3.30
C GLY A 194 7.50 -27.05 4.70
N TYR A 195 8.55 -26.35 5.14
CA TYR A 195 8.61 -25.68 6.43
C TYR A 195 7.44 -24.70 6.63
N MET A 196 7.09 -23.90 5.61
CA MET A 196 5.96 -22.96 5.67
C MET A 196 4.59 -23.64 5.65
N ARG A 197 4.47 -24.86 5.12
CA ARG A 197 3.20 -25.60 5.00
C ARG A 197 2.89 -26.50 6.18
N PHE A 198 3.86 -26.80 7.02
CA PHE A 198 3.68 -27.71 8.17
C PHE A 198 2.56 -27.24 9.11
N ARG A 199 1.68 -28.16 9.54
CA ARG A 199 0.50 -27.89 10.38
C ARG A 199 0.30 -28.88 11.54
N TYR A 200 1.21 -29.83 11.70
CA TYR A 200 1.07 -30.89 12.70
C TYR A 200 1.80 -30.56 14.00
N ASP A 201 1.76 -29.28 14.39
CA ASP A 201 2.24 -28.74 15.65
C ASP A 201 1.08 -28.39 16.59
N GLU A 202 1.38 -28.16 17.87
CA GLU A 202 0.39 -27.86 18.91
C GLU A 202 -0.43 -26.58 18.62
N CYS A 203 0.12 -25.66 17.86
CA CYS A 203 -0.49 -24.36 17.56
C CYS A 203 -1.02 -24.20 16.13
N SER A 204 -0.88 -25.22 15.28
CA SER A 204 -1.49 -25.30 13.94
C SER A 204 -1.33 -24.03 13.08
N ASP A 205 -2.40 -23.30 12.76
CA ASP A 205 -2.41 -22.13 11.88
C ASP A 205 -1.61 -20.90 12.39
N PRO A 206 -1.64 -20.53 13.67
CA PRO A 206 -0.78 -19.49 14.23
C PRO A 206 0.71 -19.76 14.04
N CYS A 207 1.16 -20.98 14.23
CA CYS A 207 2.57 -21.35 14.03
C CYS A 207 2.95 -21.40 12.55
N ARG A 208 2.06 -21.87 11.68
CA ARG A 208 2.24 -21.75 10.23
C ARG A 208 2.46 -20.30 9.81
N THR A 209 1.66 -19.35 10.32
CA THR A 209 1.80 -17.93 10.04
C THR A 209 3.16 -17.38 10.48
N LYS A 210 3.62 -17.75 11.68
CA LYS A 210 4.95 -17.38 12.18
C LYS A 210 6.07 -17.89 11.29
N ARG A 211 6.02 -19.16 10.87
CA ARG A 211 7.01 -19.77 9.96
C ARG A 211 7.03 -19.04 8.60
N GLN A 212 5.87 -18.74 8.04
CA GLN A 212 5.79 -17.96 6.83
C GLN A 212 6.45 -16.57 6.99
N GLN A 213 6.21 -15.91 8.12
CA GLN A 213 6.85 -14.63 8.46
C GLN A 213 8.37 -14.77 8.55
N GLN A 214 8.85 -15.80 9.23
CA GLN A 214 10.27 -16.07 9.41
C GLN A 214 10.98 -16.26 8.05
N ILE A 215 10.46 -17.12 7.17
CA ILE A 215 11.05 -17.36 5.84
C ILE A 215 11.16 -16.07 5.05
N ILE A 216 10.12 -15.25 5.06
CA ILE A 216 10.11 -13.99 4.31
C ILE A 216 11.12 -13.01 4.87
N HIS A 217 11.16 -12.88 6.19
CA HIS A 217 12.15 -12.03 6.85
C HIS A 217 13.57 -12.43 6.45
N ILE A 218 13.88 -13.73 6.48
CA ILE A 218 15.18 -14.27 6.08
C ILE A 218 15.48 -13.97 4.60
N VAL A 219 14.53 -14.23 3.70
CA VAL A 219 14.65 -13.92 2.26
C VAL A 219 14.94 -12.44 2.05
N MET A 220 14.18 -11.56 2.71
CA MET A 220 14.37 -10.12 2.60
C MET A 220 15.70 -9.64 3.16
N GLN A 221 16.12 -10.19 4.31
CA GLN A 221 17.46 -9.88 4.86
C GLN A 221 18.55 -10.32 3.91
N LYS A 222 18.45 -11.52 3.33
CA LYS A 222 19.42 -12.02 2.37
C LYS A 222 19.48 -11.15 1.14
N LEU A 223 18.34 -10.77 0.54
CA LEU A 223 18.27 -9.84 -0.59
C LEU A 223 18.86 -8.45 -0.28
N LYS A 224 18.75 -7.98 0.97
CA LYS A 224 19.31 -6.70 1.40
C LYS A 224 20.82 -6.76 1.67
N ASN A 225 21.30 -7.86 2.26
CA ASN A 225 22.67 -8.01 2.75
C ASN A 225 23.64 -8.55 1.70
N ASP A 226 23.16 -9.48 0.89
CA ASP A 226 23.92 -9.93 -0.27
C ASP A 226 23.91 -8.75 -1.23
N LYS A 227 25.03 -7.98 -1.24
CA LYS A 227 25.31 -7.07 -2.34
C LYS A 227 25.14 -7.93 -3.59
N LEU A 228 24.02 -7.74 -4.29
CA LEU A 228 23.65 -8.50 -5.50
C LEU A 228 24.68 -8.23 -6.61
N ASN A 229 25.94 -8.56 -6.35
CA ASN A 229 27.07 -8.35 -7.23
C ASN A 229 27.10 -9.38 -8.36
N ASP A 230 26.25 -10.40 -8.31
CA ASP A 230 26.19 -11.42 -9.36
C ASP A 230 24.99 -11.15 -10.29
N LEU A 231 25.28 -10.51 -11.42
CA LEU A 231 24.31 -10.15 -12.46
C LEU A 231 23.44 -11.33 -12.92
N LEU A 232 23.96 -12.56 -12.79
CA LEU A 232 23.26 -13.80 -13.13
C LEU A 232 22.10 -14.11 -12.18
N HIS A 233 22.30 -13.93 -10.88
CA HIS A 233 21.25 -14.15 -9.88
C HIS A 233 20.13 -13.11 -9.97
N ILE A 234 20.46 -11.87 -10.30
CA ILE A 234 19.46 -10.81 -10.51
C ILE A 234 18.55 -11.17 -11.69
N GLY A 235 19.11 -11.62 -12.83
CA GLY A 235 18.33 -12.01 -13.99
C GLY A 235 17.36 -13.17 -13.71
N GLN A 236 17.81 -14.16 -12.93
CA GLN A 236 16.96 -15.29 -12.50
C GLN A 236 15.83 -14.84 -11.58
N LEU A 237 16.15 -14.01 -10.58
CA LEU A 237 15.17 -13.46 -9.63
C LEU A 237 14.08 -12.66 -10.34
N ILE A 238 14.44 -11.88 -11.34
CA ILE A 238 13.50 -11.16 -12.21
C ILE A 238 12.53 -12.10 -12.91
N GLY A 239 13.06 -13.14 -13.52
CA GLY A 239 12.26 -14.14 -14.21
C GLY A 239 11.27 -14.81 -13.24
N VAL A 240 11.72 -15.12 -12.03
CA VAL A 240 10.87 -15.68 -10.95
C VAL A 240 9.76 -14.71 -10.55
N ILE A 241 10.11 -13.45 -10.29
CA ILE A 241 9.12 -12.44 -9.89
C ILE A 241 8.07 -12.23 -10.98
N ASN A 242 8.50 -12.08 -12.23
CA ASN A 242 7.57 -11.86 -13.34
C ASN A 242 6.63 -13.05 -13.60
N ARG A 243 7.03 -14.26 -13.28
CA ARG A 243 6.17 -15.46 -13.40
C ARG A 243 5.18 -15.60 -12.24
N ASN A 244 5.56 -15.15 -11.06
CA ASN A 244 4.81 -15.40 -9.82
C ASN A 244 4.04 -14.20 -9.27
N VAL A 245 4.19 -13.02 -9.90
CA VAL A 245 3.52 -11.79 -9.47
C VAL A 245 2.70 -11.19 -10.60
N VAL A 246 1.40 -11.04 -10.38
CA VAL A 246 0.50 -10.34 -11.29
C VAL A 246 0.09 -9.01 -10.67
N THR A 247 0.28 -7.92 -11.41
CA THR A 247 -0.06 -6.57 -10.93
C THR A 247 -0.49 -5.66 -12.07
N ASN A 248 -1.22 -4.61 -11.77
CA ASN A 248 -1.55 -3.53 -12.69
C ASN A 248 -0.62 -2.32 -12.57
N MET A 249 0.49 -2.44 -11.83
CA MET A 249 1.52 -1.41 -11.77
C MET A 249 2.42 -1.47 -13.00
N ASN A 250 2.67 -0.31 -13.61
CA ASN A 250 3.69 -0.18 -14.64
C ASN A 250 5.09 -0.02 -14.03
N ASP A 251 6.13 -0.08 -14.88
CA ASP A 251 7.52 -0.06 -14.39
C ASP A 251 7.92 1.29 -13.77
N THR A 252 7.36 2.41 -14.24
CA THR A 252 7.59 3.73 -13.64
C THR A 252 7.04 3.79 -12.22
N GLU A 253 5.85 3.24 -11.98
CA GLU A 253 5.21 3.16 -10.67
C GLU A 253 6.02 2.27 -9.71
N LYS A 254 6.47 1.11 -10.19
CA LYS A 254 7.31 0.18 -9.41
C LYS A 254 8.63 0.83 -9.01
N LYS A 255 9.33 1.46 -9.97
CA LYS A 255 10.60 2.16 -9.71
C LYS A 255 10.43 3.30 -8.72
N SER A 256 9.38 4.08 -8.87
CA SER A 256 9.07 5.20 -7.97
C SER A 256 8.83 4.74 -6.53
N LEU A 257 8.03 3.69 -6.34
CA LEU A 257 7.78 3.10 -5.01
C LEU A 257 9.05 2.50 -4.42
N GLY A 258 9.81 1.72 -5.22
CA GLY A 258 11.06 1.10 -4.76
C GLY A 258 12.07 2.12 -4.27
N TRP A 259 12.24 3.18 -5.01
CA TRP A 259 13.14 4.25 -4.62
C TRP A 259 12.66 4.98 -3.36
N ALA A 260 11.38 5.29 -3.25
CA ALA A 260 10.83 6.02 -2.11
C ALA A 260 10.92 5.23 -0.80
N PHE A 261 10.70 3.92 -0.87
CA PHE A 261 10.66 3.03 0.30
C PHE A 261 11.92 2.16 0.45
N ARG A 262 13.03 2.43 -0.29
CA ARG A 262 14.27 1.64 -0.24
C ARG A 262 14.92 1.58 1.15
N ASP A 263 14.74 2.65 1.93
CA ASP A 263 15.29 2.76 3.28
C ASP A 263 14.25 2.39 4.36
N ALA A 264 13.04 1.97 3.95
CA ALA A 264 12.01 1.56 4.90
C ALA A 264 12.50 0.35 5.71
N ASN A 265 12.30 0.42 7.00
CA ASN A 265 12.63 -0.70 7.87
C ASN A 265 11.62 -1.82 7.66
N LEU A 266 12.09 -2.95 7.13
CA LEU A 266 11.24 -4.12 6.87
C LEU A 266 10.64 -4.72 8.15
N ALA A 267 11.26 -4.50 9.31
CA ALA A 267 10.69 -4.91 10.58
C ALA A 267 9.41 -4.12 10.91
N ASP A 268 9.36 -2.83 10.53
CA ASP A 268 8.17 -2.00 10.68
C ASP A 268 7.07 -2.40 9.67
N LEU A 269 7.45 -3.06 8.57
CA LEU A 269 6.53 -3.62 7.57
C LEU A 269 5.94 -4.98 8.00
N GLY A 270 6.50 -5.60 9.03
CA GLY A 270 6.15 -6.95 9.48
C GLY A 270 4.89 -7.05 10.31
N HIS A 271 4.32 -5.96 10.76
CA HIS A 271 3.12 -5.96 11.57
C HIS A 271 1.90 -5.56 10.76
N ALA A 272 1.19 -6.57 10.20
CA ALA A 272 -0.15 -6.37 9.69
C ALA A 272 -1.13 -6.54 10.85
N ASP A 273 -1.91 -5.52 11.11
CA ASP A 273 -3.05 -5.63 12.01
C ASP A 273 -4.11 -6.52 11.35
N THR A 274 -4.56 -7.55 12.04
CA THR A 274 -5.53 -8.50 11.50
C THR A 274 -6.93 -8.14 11.98
N VAL A 275 -7.90 -8.09 11.07
CA VAL A 275 -9.31 -7.99 11.43
C VAL A 275 -9.68 -9.25 12.21
N GLY A 276 -9.99 -9.09 13.49
CA GLY A 276 -10.41 -10.19 14.37
C GLY A 276 -11.86 -10.61 14.09
N TYR A 277 -12.26 -11.67 14.77
CA TYR A 277 -13.63 -12.17 14.73
C TYR A 277 -14.20 -12.28 16.16
N VAL A 278 -15.50 -12.16 16.28
CA VAL A 278 -16.25 -12.23 17.56
C VAL A 278 -17.03 -13.54 17.68
N ASP A 279 -17.28 -14.24 16.58
CA ASP A 279 -18.05 -15.47 16.53
C ASP A 279 -17.63 -16.35 15.37
N VAL A 280 -17.98 -17.64 15.42
CA VAL A 280 -17.79 -18.61 14.34
C VAL A 280 -19.15 -19.21 14.01
N LYS A 281 -19.58 -19.03 12.75
CA LYS A 281 -20.84 -19.53 12.25
C LYS A 281 -20.59 -20.76 11.38
N GLU A 282 -21.21 -21.87 11.71
CA GLU A 282 -21.19 -23.06 10.86
C GLU A 282 -22.27 -23.02 9.77
N THR A 283 -21.88 -23.38 8.57
CA THR A 283 -22.79 -23.51 7.43
C THR A 283 -22.60 -24.87 6.76
N SER A 284 -23.70 -25.43 6.23
CA SER A 284 -23.63 -26.76 5.59
C SER A 284 -22.86 -26.80 4.27
N TRP A 285 -22.58 -25.65 3.66
CA TRP A 285 -21.90 -25.57 2.35
C TRP A 285 -20.51 -24.92 2.39
N ALA A 286 -20.25 -23.98 3.34
CA ALA A 286 -18.97 -23.29 3.43
C ALA A 286 -18.14 -23.71 4.66
N GLY A 287 -18.70 -24.55 5.52
CA GLY A 287 -18.10 -24.90 6.81
C GLY A 287 -18.11 -23.70 7.77
N GLU A 288 -17.04 -23.55 8.54
CA GLU A 288 -16.90 -22.45 9.50
C GLU A 288 -16.65 -21.12 8.80
N LEU A 289 -17.45 -20.10 9.17
CA LEU A 289 -17.30 -18.72 8.76
C LEU A 289 -16.97 -17.85 9.97
N LEU A 290 -15.97 -17.01 9.86
CA LEU A 290 -15.52 -16.10 10.92
C LEU A 290 -16.32 -14.80 10.86
N VAL A 291 -17.15 -14.54 11.87
CA VAL A 291 -17.93 -13.30 11.99
C VAL A 291 -17.01 -12.17 12.46
N PRO A 292 -16.78 -11.12 11.64
CA PRO A 292 -15.76 -10.13 11.94
C PRO A 292 -16.13 -9.22 13.13
N ASP A 293 -15.13 -8.81 13.92
CA ASP A 293 -15.28 -7.73 14.89
C ASP A 293 -15.41 -6.39 14.14
N GLN A 294 -16.63 -5.90 14.03
CA GLN A 294 -16.94 -4.68 13.29
C GLN A 294 -16.29 -3.44 13.91
N ALA A 295 -16.17 -3.38 15.25
CA ALA A 295 -15.59 -2.23 15.93
C ALA A 295 -14.06 -2.18 15.72
N GLN A 296 -13.39 -3.33 15.83
CA GLN A 296 -11.98 -3.43 15.53
C GLN A 296 -11.70 -3.15 14.04
N LYS A 297 -12.48 -3.74 13.13
CA LYS A 297 -12.40 -3.50 11.69
C LYS A 297 -12.48 -2.01 11.37
N ALA A 298 -13.47 -1.30 11.94
CA ALA A 298 -13.64 0.14 11.70
C ALA A 298 -12.41 0.96 12.15
N ARG A 299 -11.81 0.61 13.30
CA ARG A 299 -10.57 1.25 13.77
C ARG A 299 -9.40 0.99 12.82
N LEU A 300 -9.18 -0.27 12.44
CA LEU A 300 -8.09 -0.65 11.54
C LEU A 300 -8.21 0.03 10.17
N VAL A 301 -9.43 0.15 9.65
CA VAL A 301 -9.68 0.87 8.38
C VAL A 301 -9.45 2.37 8.56
N ALA A 302 -9.89 2.97 9.67
CA ALA A 302 -9.60 4.38 9.94
C ALA A 302 -8.09 4.65 10.02
N ASP A 303 -7.33 3.78 10.65
CA ASP A 303 -5.86 3.86 10.71
C ASP A 303 -5.22 3.65 9.33
N LEU A 304 -5.74 2.71 8.53
CA LEU A 304 -5.30 2.47 7.16
C LEU A 304 -5.55 3.70 6.27
N LEU A 305 -6.72 4.30 6.35
CA LEU A 305 -7.08 5.52 5.64
C LEU A 305 -6.27 6.72 6.16
N GLY A 306 -5.88 6.70 7.43
CA GLY A 306 -5.07 7.72 8.11
C GLY A 306 -5.73 9.08 8.17
N PRO A 307 -5.00 10.10 8.69
CA PRO A 307 -5.55 11.44 8.90
C PRO A 307 -5.98 12.13 7.60
N TYR A 308 -5.57 11.61 6.47
CA TYR A 308 -5.85 12.22 5.16
C TYR A 308 -6.94 11.52 4.37
N GLY A 309 -7.53 10.43 4.89
CA GLY A 309 -8.59 9.63 4.24
C GLY A 309 -8.57 9.66 2.70
N ASN A 310 -9.15 8.72 2.01
CA ASN A 310 -9.33 8.91 0.55
C ASN A 310 -10.28 10.09 0.33
N VAL A 311 -9.70 11.26 0.07
CA VAL A 311 -10.47 12.33 -0.53
C VAL A 311 -10.76 11.85 -1.96
N VAL A 312 -11.92 11.23 -2.15
CA VAL A 312 -12.53 11.14 -3.48
C VAL A 312 -12.52 12.59 -3.99
N PRO A 313 -11.94 12.88 -5.17
CA PRO A 313 -11.98 14.25 -5.68
C PRO A 313 -13.43 14.69 -5.63
N ALA A 314 -13.70 15.71 -4.81
CA ALA A 314 -15.04 16.23 -4.69
C ALA A 314 -15.54 16.55 -6.09
N PRO A 315 -16.74 16.11 -6.49
CA PRO A 315 -17.26 16.48 -7.79
C PRO A 315 -17.29 18.00 -7.90
N ALA A 316 -17.00 18.54 -9.08
CA ALA A 316 -16.89 20.00 -9.28
C ALA A 316 -18.12 20.75 -8.73
N SER A 317 -19.31 20.15 -8.85
CA SER A 317 -20.55 20.67 -8.27
C SER A 317 -20.53 20.76 -6.73
N ALA A 318 -19.91 19.79 -6.06
CA ALA A 318 -19.79 19.79 -4.61
C ALA A 318 -18.76 20.83 -4.12
N LEU A 319 -17.66 21.04 -4.86
CA LEU A 319 -16.72 22.12 -4.58
C LEU A 319 -17.38 23.49 -4.72
N GLN A 320 -18.26 23.68 -5.71
CA GLN A 320 -19.00 24.91 -5.92
C GLN A 320 -20.03 25.19 -4.81
N SER A 321 -20.50 24.18 -4.09
CA SER A 321 -21.42 24.34 -2.97
C SER A 321 -20.75 25.01 -1.75
N VAL A 322 -19.43 24.93 -1.62
CA VAL A 322 -18.67 25.61 -0.57
C VAL A 322 -18.49 27.09 -0.95
N LYS A 323 -19.09 27.97 -0.17
CA LYS A 323 -18.96 29.43 -0.37
C LYS A 323 -17.71 29.94 0.36
N PRO A 324 -16.67 30.44 -0.31
CA PRO A 324 -15.45 30.92 0.35
C PRO A 324 -15.70 31.91 1.49
N ALA A 325 -16.70 32.80 1.35
CA ALA A 325 -17.04 33.81 2.36
C ALA A 325 -17.56 33.20 3.70
N THR A 326 -17.91 31.93 3.75
CA THR A 326 -18.31 31.24 4.99
C THR A 326 -17.16 30.43 5.61
N VAL A 327 -15.98 30.46 5.00
CA VAL A 327 -14.81 29.70 5.47
C VAL A 327 -13.79 30.66 6.07
N HIS A 328 -13.52 30.46 7.33
CA HIS A 328 -12.54 31.20 8.11
C HIS A 328 -11.20 30.46 8.12
N LEU A 329 -10.12 31.17 7.82
CA LEU A 329 -8.80 30.56 7.65
C LEU A 329 -7.80 31.07 8.68
N VAL A 330 -7.05 30.16 9.27
CA VAL A 330 -5.80 30.43 10.00
C VAL A 330 -4.65 29.96 9.11
N VAL A 331 -3.82 30.88 8.62
CA VAL A 331 -2.72 30.53 7.72
C VAL A 331 -1.40 30.52 8.49
N GLN A 332 -0.71 29.39 8.47
CA GLN A 332 0.54 29.21 9.22
C GLN A 332 1.71 28.93 8.28
N ASN A 333 2.85 29.55 8.54
CA ASN A 333 4.09 29.27 7.83
C ASN A 333 4.78 28.03 8.43
N GLY A 334 4.74 26.92 7.73
CA GLY A 334 5.45 25.67 8.06
C GLY A 334 6.69 25.42 7.18
N SER A 335 6.92 26.26 6.15
CA SER A 335 7.99 26.06 5.17
C SER A 335 9.34 26.66 5.61
N GLY A 336 9.33 27.62 6.52
CA GLY A 336 10.49 28.47 6.86
C GLY A 336 10.78 29.58 5.84
N VAL A 337 10.05 29.66 4.74
CA VAL A 337 10.24 30.73 3.74
C VAL A 337 9.53 31.99 4.22
N ARG A 338 10.29 33.08 4.37
CA ARG A 338 9.77 34.34 4.87
C ARG A 338 8.71 34.93 3.92
N GLY A 339 7.57 35.36 4.48
CA GLY A 339 6.48 36.00 3.74
C GLY A 339 5.55 35.04 2.98
N LEU A 340 5.85 33.70 2.97
CA LEU A 340 5.06 32.77 2.19
C LEU A 340 3.61 32.65 2.70
N ALA A 341 3.40 32.61 4.03
CA ALA A 341 2.05 32.56 4.61
C ALA A 341 1.25 33.83 4.27
N THR A 342 1.89 35.01 4.24
CA THR A 342 1.26 36.26 3.83
C THR A 342 0.85 36.23 2.35
N ALA A 343 1.71 35.70 1.48
CA ALA A 343 1.38 35.60 0.05
C ALA A 343 0.19 34.62 -0.17
N VAL A 344 0.14 33.53 0.58
CA VAL A 344 -0.97 32.57 0.56
C VAL A 344 -2.26 33.19 1.09
N SER A 345 -2.20 33.93 2.19
CA SER A 345 -3.34 34.67 2.74
C SER A 345 -3.94 35.65 1.73
N THR A 346 -3.10 36.47 1.13
CA THR A 346 -3.55 37.44 0.10
C THR A 346 -4.21 36.74 -1.09
N LYS A 347 -3.69 35.57 -1.50
CA LYS A 347 -4.32 34.77 -2.56
C LYS A 347 -5.70 34.27 -2.14
N LEU A 348 -5.83 33.73 -0.94
CA LEU A 348 -7.09 33.20 -0.44
C LEU A 348 -8.14 34.29 -0.21
N GLU A 349 -7.73 35.46 0.31
CA GLU A 349 -8.60 36.64 0.44
C GLU A 349 -9.15 37.12 -0.90
N ARG A 350 -8.32 37.15 -1.96
CA ARG A 350 -8.76 37.44 -3.32
C ARG A 350 -9.78 36.45 -3.87
N LEU A 351 -9.76 35.21 -3.40
CA LEU A 351 -10.73 34.18 -3.75
C LEU A 351 -12.00 34.20 -2.87
N GLY A 352 -12.08 35.19 -1.96
CA GLY A 352 -13.26 35.45 -1.13
C GLY A 352 -13.28 34.74 0.22
N TYR A 353 -12.18 34.14 0.65
CA TYR A 353 -12.05 33.56 1.99
C TYR A 353 -11.84 34.65 3.05
N VAL A 354 -12.26 34.34 4.30
CA VAL A 354 -12.00 35.18 5.45
C VAL A 354 -10.73 34.66 6.15
N VAL A 355 -9.65 35.43 6.13
CA VAL A 355 -8.42 35.10 6.83
C VAL A 355 -8.41 35.75 8.21
N ASP A 356 -8.61 34.95 9.27
CA ASP A 356 -8.69 35.42 10.66
C ASP A 356 -7.31 35.74 11.23
N SER A 357 -6.28 34.96 10.85
CA SER A 357 -4.94 35.20 11.37
C SER A 357 -3.84 34.54 10.48
N ILE A 358 -2.64 35.11 10.59
CA ILE A 358 -1.42 34.64 9.97
C ILE A 358 -0.41 34.40 11.09
N ALA A 359 0.20 33.20 11.16
CA ALA A 359 1.16 32.82 12.19
C ALA A 359 2.30 31.97 11.64
N ASN A 360 3.25 31.62 12.49
CA ASN A 360 4.17 30.53 12.23
C ASN A 360 3.56 29.21 12.72
N ALA A 361 3.85 28.13 12.02
CA ALA A 361 3.52 26.76 12.49
C ALA A 361 4.42 26.38 13.68
N ASP A 362 4.09 25.29 14.33
CA ASP A 362 4.89 24.68 15.41
C ASP A 362 6.28 24.25 14.96
N SER A 363 6.49 24.08 13.63
CA SER A 363 7.75 23.73 13.00
C SER A 363 7.86 24.37 11.62
N PHE A 364 9.09 24.62 11.16
CA PHE A 364 9.40 25.04 9.79
C PHE A 364 9.86 23.88 8.91
N ARG A 365 9.54 22.64 9.29
CA ARG A 365 9.94 21.43 8.56
C ARG A 365 8.78 20.76 7.82
N TYR A 366 7.75 21.50 7.50
CA TYR A 366 6.65 21.01 6.69
C TYR A 366 7.04 20.99 5.22
N ASP A 367 7.31 19.79 4.69
CA ASP A 367 7.61 19.61 3.27
C ASP A 367 6.34 19.71 2.42
N THR A 368 5.19 19.34 3.00
CA THR A 368 3.87 19.32 2.35
C THR A 368 2.92 20.26 3.06
N THR A 369 2.18 21.06 2.28
CA THR A 369 1.10 21.91 2.79
C THR A 369 -0.01 21.05 3.42
N GLN A 370 -0.49 21.45 4.59
CA GLN A 370 -1.55 20.75 5.31
C GLN A 370 -2.78 21.66 5.47
N ILE A 371 -3.95 21.10 5.25
CA ILE A 371 -5.24 21.74 5.43
C ILE A 371 -5.98 20.99 6.52
N ARG A 372 -6.25 21.67 7.63
CA ARG A 372 -6.85 21.10 8.86
C ARG A 372 -8.18 21.78 9.14
N PRO A 373 -9.32 21.24 8.66
CA PRO A 373 -10.64 21.73 9.04
C PRO A 373 -10.89 21.50 10.54
N ALA A 374 -11.36 22.52 11.26
CA ALA A 374 -11.76 22.37 12.66
C ALA A 374 -13.15 21.73 12.80
N THR A 375 -14.05 22.02 11.87
CA THR A 375 -15.43 21.53 11.86
C THR A 375 -15.71 20.65 10.64
N ARG A 376 -16.63 19.70 10.81
CA ARG A 376 -17.03 18.76 9.75
C ARG A 376 -18.00 19.43 8.77
N VAL A 377 -17.46 20.26 7.87
CA VAL A 377 -18.21 20.79 6.73
C VAL A 377 -17.79 20.02 5.48
N PRO A 378 -18.73 19.38 4.76
CA PRO A 378 -18.39 18.59 3.59
C PRO A 378 -17.61 19.43 2.56
N TYR A 379 -16.54 18.86 2.01
CA TYR A 379 -15.73 19.40 0.92
C TYR A 379 -15.01 20.74 1.18
N VAL A 380 -15.01 21.28 2.40
CA VAL A 380 -14.33 22.56 2.69
C VAL A 380 -12.82 22.45 2.52
N GLY A 381 -12.20 21.38 2.97
CA GLY A 381 -10.76 21.16 2.82
C GLY A 381 -10.37 20.98 1.34
N GLU A 382 -11.18 20.24 0.59
CA GLU A 382 -10.99 20.01 -0.85
C GLU A 382 -11.15 21.29 -1.66
N ARG A 383 -12.09 22.13 -1.27
CA ARG A 383 -12.27 23.45 -1.90
C ARG A 383 -11.04 24.32 -1.67
N VAL A 384 -10.58 24.45 -0.43
CA VAL A 384 -9.38 25.21 -0.08
C VAL A 384 -8.15 24.68 -0.82
N ARG A 385 -7.98 23.36 -0.90
CA ARG A 385 -6.89 22.72 -1.65
C ARG A 385 -6.91 23.06 -3.14
N ALA A 386 -8.08 22.98 -3.77
CA ALA A 386 -8.26 23.28 -5.18
C ALA A 386 -7.90 24.76 -5.46
N ASP A 387 -8.38 25.67 -4.62
CA ASP A 387 -8.16 27.11 -4.75
C ASP A 387 -6.71 27.51 -4.45
N LEU A 388 -6.03 26.79 -3.55
CA LEU A 388 -4.58 26.94 -3.36
C LEU A 388 -3.77 26.51 -4.58
N GLY A 389 -4.30 25.60 -5.40
CA GLY A 389 -3.59 25.06 -6.55
C GLY A 389 -2.45 24.10 -6.18
N VAL A 390 -2.45 23.54 -4.97
CA VAL A 390 -1.46 22.57 -4.50
C VAL A 390 -2.12 21.19 -4.43
N ALA A 391 -2.09 20.48 -5.54
CA ALA A 391 -2.72 19.17 -5.64
C ALA A 391 -2.19 18.16 -4.60
N GLY A 392 -0.97 18.36 -4.12
CA GLY A 392 -0.31 17.56 -3.10
C GLY A 392 -0.61 17.94 -1.66
N ALA A 393 -1.38 19.02 -1.41
CA ALA A 393 -1.70 19.44 -0.05
C ALA A 393 -2.54 18.37 0.68
N ALA A 394 -2.11 18.03 1.88
CA ALA A 394 -2.77 17.05 2.72
C ALA A 394 -3.99 17.67 3.43
N ILE A 395 -5.12 16.95 3.45
CA ILE A 395 -6.32 17.37 4.19
C ILE A 395 -6.48 16.46 5.41
N ALA A 396 -6.39 17.05 6.60
CA ALA A 396 -6.64 16.33 7.84
C ALA A 396 -8.15 16.15 8.10
N PRO A 397 -8.57 15.11 8.83
CA PRO A 397 -9.93 15.00 9.32
C PRO A 397 -10.28 16.21 10.22
N ALA A 398 -11.56 16.61 10.22
CA ALA A 398 -12.03 17.65 11.13
C ALA A 398 -11.84 17.21 12.58
N THR A 399 -11.37 18.10 13.43
CA THR A 399 -11.12 17.83 14.85
C THR A 399 -12.41 17.84 15.68
N ASP A 400 -13.46 18.51 15.18
CA ASP A 400 -14.79 18.56 15.82
C ASP A 400 -15.84 17.91 14.89
N SER A 401 -16.68 17.07 15.45
CA SER A 401 -17.77 16.40 14.75
C SER A 401 -19.08 17.21 14.72
N THR A 402 -19.13 18.35 15.41
CA THR A 402 -20.34 19.18 15.50
C THR A 402 -20.44 20.09 14.25
N PRO A 403 -21.53 20.03 13.46
CA PRO A 403 -21.72 20.97 12.35
C PRO A 403 -21.93 22.38 12.87
N GLY A 404 -21.08 23.34 12.45
CA GLY A 404 -21.24 24.77 12.78
C GLY A 404 -21.57 25.58 11.52
N PRO A 405 -22.15 26.80 11.67
CA PRO A 405 -22.51 27.66 10.55
C PRO A 405 -21.30 28.25 9.85
N THR A 406 -20.15 28.31 10.50
CA THR A 406 -18.86 28.78 9.95
C THR A 406 -17.82 27.71 10.08
N SER A 407 -17.03 27.50 9.05
CA SER A 407 -15.95 26.52 9.02
C SER A 407 -14.62 27.20 9.26
N VAL A 408 -13.96 26.84 10.36
CA VAL A 408 -12.57 27.27 10.60
C VAL A 408 -11.61 26.23 10.01
N VAL A 409 -10.66 26.66 9.19
CA VAL A 409 -9.66 25.78 8.56
C VAL A 409 -8.26 26.34 8.81
N THR A 410 -7.39 25.53 9.39
CA THR A 410 -5.97 25.88 9.48
C THR A 410 -5.23 25.40 8.25
N VAL A 411 -4.54 26.31 7.56
CA VAL A 411 -3.68 26.03 6.42
C VAL A 411 -2.23 26.18 6.86
N ILE A 412 -1.50 25.07 6.99
CA ILE A 412 -0.06 25.10 7.25
C ILE A 412 0.66 24.99 5.91
N VAL A 413 1.30 26.09 5.49
CA VAL A 413 1.96 26.19 4.19
C VAL A 413 3.31 25.48 4.25
N GLY A 414 3.48 24.43 3.46
CA GLY A 414 4.70 23.64 3.33
C GLY A 414 5.64 24.15 2.22
N ARG A 415 6.78 23.49 2.07
CA ARG A 415 7.79 23.80 1.05
C ARG A 415 7.30 23.52 -0.38
N ASP A 416 6.38 22.58 -0.53
CA ASP A 416 5.72 22.23 -1.80
C ASP A 416 5.04 23.46 -2.45
N TYR A 417 4.44 24.35 -1.64
CA TYR A 417 3.84 25.58 -2.14
C TYR A 417 4.90 26.55 -2.68
N ALA A 418 6.04 26.69 -2.03
CA ALA A 418 7.13 27.56 -2.47
C ALA A 418 7.67 27.12 -3.83
N THR A 419 7.78 25.80 -4.04
CA THR A 419 8.27 25.22 -5.29
C THR A 419 7.24 25.35 -6.43
N ALA A 420 5.96 25.21 -6.12
CA ALA A 420 4.88 25.40 -7.11
C ALA A 420 4.70 26.86 -7.53
N ALA A 421 4.92 27.80 -6.61
CA ALA A 421 4.83 29.25 -6.88
C ALA A 421 6.03 29.80 -7.67
N ALA A 422 7.16 29.11 -7.68
CA ALA A 422 8.38 29.47 -8.39
C ALA A 422 8.38 29.09 -9.88
N VAL A 423 7.38 28.36 -10.38
CA VAL A 423 7.22 28.05 -11.81
C VAL A 423 6.58 29.24 -12.50
N PRO A 424 7.29 29.99 -13.35
CA PRO A 424 6.69 31.11 -14.09
C PRO A 424 5.62 30.55 -15.04
N ALA A 425 4.48 31.24 -15.11
CA ALA A 425 3.44 30.93 -16.09
C ALA A 425 4.05 30.95 -17.51
N PRO A 426 3.65 30.06 -18.42
CA PRO A 426 4.15 30.09 -19.78
C PRO A 426 3.79 31.46 -20.40
N THR A 427 4.79 32.23 -20.72
CA THR A 427 4.64 33.47 -21.51
C THR A 427 4.12 33.05 -22.88
N SER A 428 2.85 33.34 -23.15
CA SER A 428 2.31 33.31 -24.51
C SER A 428 3.05 34.39 -25.32
N SER A 429 4.03 34.00 -26.11
CA SER A 429 4.63 34.84 -27.14
C SER A 429 3.60 35.05 -28.24
N VAL A 430 2.91 36.17 -28.20
CA VAL A 430 2.23 36.72 -29.37
C VAL A 430 3.34 37.27 -30.28
N ALA A 431 3.55 36.59 -31.41
CA ALA A 431 4.42 37.10 -32.46
C ALA A 431 3.80 38.35 -33.09
N PRO A 432 4.57 39.42 -33.31
CA PRO A 432 4.05 40.56 -34.08
C PRO A 432 4.02 40.19 -35.57
N THR A 433 2.86 40.37 -36.16
CA THR A 433 2.67 40.39 -37.62
C THR A 433 3.32 41.64 -38.20
N HIS A 434 4.24 41.42 -39.15
CA HIS A 434 4.55 42.34 -40.22
C HIS A 434 4.26 41.71 -41.56
#